data_6cb790b213ce0f8d10a56e60944cd3e1
#
_entry.id   6cb790b213ce0f8d10a56e60944cd3e1
#
_cell.length_a   1.000
_cell.length_b   1.000
_cell.length_c   1.000
_cell.angle_alpha   90.00
_cell.angle_beta   90.00
_cell.angle_gamma   90.00
#
_symmetry.space_group_name_H-M   'P 1'
#
loop_
_entity.id
_entity.type
_entity.pdbx_description
1 polymer ?
#
loop_
_entity_poly.entity_id
_entity_poly.type
_entity_poly.pdbx_seq_one_letter_code
_entity_poly.pdbx_strand_id
1 'polypeptide(L)'
;SAVAVINPDHEYKVVIEGHSDEISWYVNYISEKGLISVIRNGGSDHQIAPSKIVNIHTEKGIVKGVFGWPAIHTRLATKEEPPKLDNIFIDVGCKNKKDVEKLGVHVGCVITYPDPFHILNKDNFVCRALDNRIGGFMIAEVARLIKENKKKLPFGLYVTNSVQEEVGLRGAEMITQTIKPNVAIVTDVTHDTTTPMINQKKQGYCELNKGPVVTYAPAVQQKLRDLIINTA
;
A
#
# COMPACT_ATOMS: atom_id res chain seq x y z
N SER A 1 -1.35 -12.84 6.71
CA SER A 1 -0.66 -12.08 7.76
C SER A 1 0.46 -12.90 8.37
N ALA A 2 1.53 -12.24 8.79
CA ALA A 2 2.63 -12.83 9.55
C ALA A 2 2.59 -12.30 10.99
N VAL A 3 2.86 -13.17 11.97
CA VAL A 3 2.91 -12.80 13.38
C VAL A 3 4.15 -13.40 14.03
N ALA A 4 4.97 -12.56 14.65
CA ALA A 4 6.06 -12.98 15.51
C ALA A 4 5.73 -12.55 16.95
N VAL A 5 6.17 -13.36 17.92
CA VAL A 5 5.80 -13.13 19.33
C VAL A 5 7.03 -13.17 20.23
N ILE A 6 7.14 -12.20 21.12
CA ILE A 6 8.10 -12.18 22.20
C ILE A 6 7.29 -12.31 23.50
N ASN A 7 7.68 -13.23 24.36
CA ASN A 7 7.02 -13.50 25.65
C ASN A 7 5.54 -13.95 25.49
N PRO A 8 5.27 -15.06 24.76
CA PRO A 8 3.92 -15.46 24.34
C PRO A 8 2.98 -15.81 25.49
N ASP A 9 3.50 -16.26 26.64
CA ASP A 9 2.71 -16.75 27.77
C ASP A 9 2.22 -15.62 28.70
N HIS A 10 2.58 -14.36 28.38
CA HIS A 10 2.15 -13.24 29.20
C HIS A 10 0.69 -12.88 28.94
N GLU A 11 -0.09 -12.69 30.01
CA GLU A 11 -1.52 -12.36 29.90
C GLU A 11 -1.77 -11.00 29.26
N TYR A 12 -0.98 -9.98 29.60
CA TYR A 12 -1.08 -8.65 29.00
C TYR A 12 -0.40 -8.63 27.62
N LYS A 13 -1.17 -8.33 26.58
CA LYS A 13 -0.74 -8.44 25.20
C LYS A 13 -0.70 -7.07 24.53
N VAL A 14 0.44 -6.75 23.95
CA VAL A 14 0.65 -5.55 23.12
C VAL A 14 0.89 -5.98 21.69
N VAL A 15 0.14 -5.42 20.75
CA VAL A 15 0.35 -5.59 19.31
C VAL A 15 1.04 -4.34 18.76
N ILE A 16 2.07 -4.54 17.96
CA ILE A 16 2.59 -3.54 17.01
C ILE A 16 2.31 -4.04 15.61
N GLU A 17 1.76 -3.19 14.76
CA GLU A 17 1.19 -3.61 13.49
C GLU A 17 1.60 -2.69 12.35
N GLY A 18 1.87 -3.28 11.18
CA GLY A 18 1.95 -2.65 9.88
C GLY A 18 1.40 -3.60 8.84
N HIS A 19 0.97 -3.11 7.68
CA HIS A 19 0.44 -3.99 6.64
C HIS A 19 1.46 -4.34 5.55
N SER A 20 1.24 -5.46 4.88
CA SER A 20 2.15 -6.04 3.89
C SER A 20 1.65 -5.96 2.47
N ASP A 21 0.36 -5.74 2.29
CA ASP A 21 -0.24 -5.59 0.97
C ASP A 21 0.01 -4.18 0.40
N GLU A 22 -0.33 -4.01 -0.84
CA GLU A 22 -0.19 -2.77 -1.59
C GLU A 22 -1.37 -2.59 -2.54
N ILE A 23 -1.66 -1.36 -2.91
CA ILE A 23 -2.60 -1.05 -3.98
C ILE A 23 -2.13 -1.65 -5.31
N SER A 24 -3.07 -2.12 -6.11
CA SER A 24 -2.78 -2.76 -7.39
C SER A 24 -4.00 -2.71 -8.31
N TRP A 25 -3.91 -3.41 -9.44
CA TRP A 25 -5.02 -3.60 -10.36
C TRP A 25 -5.19 -5.09 -10.62
N TYR A 26 -6.37 -5.47 -11.11
CA TYR A 26 -6.61 -6.79 -11.65
C TYR A 26 -7.03 -6.69 -13.11
N VAL A 27 -6.63 -7.69 -13.91
CA VAL A 27 -7.21 -7.93 -15.22
C VAL A 27 -8.69 -8.27 -15.03
N ASN A 28 -9.58 -7.46 -15.58
CA ASN A 28 -11.02 -7.66 -15.52
C ASN A 28 -11.60 -8.28 -16.80
N TYR A 29 -11.11 -7.84 -17.95
CA TYR A 29 -11.60 -8.30 -19.24
C TYR A 29 -10.50 -8.17 -20.30
N ILE A 30 -10.48 -9.10 -21.25
CA ILE A 30 -9.58 -9.06 -22.42
C ILE A 30 -10.46 -9.00 -23.67
N SER A 31 -10.35 -7.91 -24.41
CA SER A 31 -11.11 -7.71 -25.63
C SER A 31 -10.62 -8.57 -26.80
N GLU A 32 -11.44 -8.78 -27.81
CA GLU A 32 -11.06 -9.51 -29.03
C GLU A 32 -9.86 -8.87 -29.76
N LYS A 33 -9.64 -7.57 -29.54
CA LYS A 33 -8.48 -6.83 -30.07
C LYS A 33 -7.22 -6.92 -29.19
N GLY A 34 -7.24 -7.67 -28.10
CA GLY A 34 -6.11 -7.86 -27.20
C GLY A 34 -5.89 -6.73 -26.19
N LEU A 35 -6.81 -5.78 -26.07
CA LEU A 35 -6.76 -4.74 -25.06
C LEU A 35 -7.38 -5.24 -23.74
N ILE A 36 -6.79 -4.86 -22.63
CA ILE A 36 -7.13 -5.36 -21.29
C ILE A 36 -7.82 -4.26 -20.49
N SER A 37 -9.05 -4.50 -20.04
CA SER A 37 -9.73 -3.66 -19.04
C SER A 37 -9.37 -4.11 -17.63
N VAL A 38 -9.36 -3.17 -16.71
CA VAL A 38 -8.89 -3.38 -15.33
C VAL A 38 -9.92 -2.99 -14.29
N ILE A 39 -9.79 -3.55 -13.09
CA ILE A 39 -10.43 -3.05 -11.87
C ILE A 39 -9.36 -2.70 -10.83
N ARG A 40 -9.70 -1.80 -9.92
CA ARG A 40 -8.80 -1.42 -8.82
C ARG A 40 -8.79 -2.48 -7.72
N ASN A 41 -7.61 -2.63 -7.12
CA ASN A 41 -7.43 -3.25 -5.82
C ASN A 41 -6.92 -2.15 -4.87
N GLY A 42 -7.73 -1.81 -3.86
CA GLY A 42 -7.45 -0.66 -3.01
C GLY A 42 -7.58 0.69 -3.73
N GLY A 43 -6.79 1.65 -3.30
CA GLY A 43 -6.82 3.04 -3.74
C GLY A 43 -6.11 3.36 -5.06
N SER A 44 -5.85 2.38 -5.93
CA SER A 44 -5.14 2.62 -7.21
C SER A 44 -5.77 3.76 -8.03
N ASP A 45 -4.98 4.79 -8.35
CA ASP A 45 -5.48 5.99 -9.00
C ASP A 45 -5.49 5.86 -10.53
N HIS A 46 -6.69 5.84 -11.09
CA HIS A 46 -6.91 5.75 -12.53
C HIS A 46 -6.58 7.06 -13.29
N GLN A 47 -6.50 8.19 -12.59
CA GLN A 47 -6.21 9.47 -13.23
C GLN A 47 -4.73 9.58 -13.62
N ILE A 48 -3.84 8.99 -12.85
CA ILE A 48 -2.39 8.98 -13.13
C ILE A 48 -1.94 7.73 -13.90
N ALA A 49 -2.85 6.78 -14.18
CA ALA A 49 -2.53 5.54 -14.87
C ALA A 49 -2.10 5.72 -16.34
N PRO A 50 -2.70 6.63 -17.15
CA PRO A 50 -2.35 6.79 -18.55
C PRO A 50 -0.85 6.94 -18.80
N SER A 51 -0.35 6.22 -19.81
CA SER A 51 1.07 6.17 -20.23
C SER A 51 2.02 5.49 -19.22
N LYS A 52 1.53 4.99 -18.10
CA LYS A 52 2.36 4.23 -17.16
C LYS A 52 2.60 2.80 -17.67
N ILE A 53 3.86 2.37 -17.55
CA ILE A 53 4.23 0.96 -17.75
C ILE A 53 3.77 0.15 -16.55
N VAL A 54 3.34 -1.08 -16.77
CA VAL A 54 2.91 -2.01 -15.73
C VAL A 54 3.53 -3.39 -15.89
N ASN A 55 3.55 -4.11 -14.78
CA ASN A 55 3.85 -5.53 -14.68
C ASN A 55 2.55 -6.30 -14.46
N ILE A 56 2.20 -7.18 -15.38
CA ILE A 56 1.11 -8.15 -15.20
C ILE A 56 1.76 -9.45 -14.71
N HIS A 57 1.35 -9.88 -13.53
CA HIS A 57 1.90 -11.09 -12.90
C HIS A 57 1.12 -12.31 -13.38
N THR A 58 1.80 -13.20 -14.07
CA THR A 58 1.23 -14.45 -14.58
C THR A 58 2.02 -15.64 -14.06
N GLU A 59 1.46 -16.84 -14.18
CA GLU A 59 2.18 -18.10 -13.85
C GLU A 59 3.42 -18.33 -14.73
N LYS A 60 3.46 -17.72 -15.92
CA LYS A 60 4.60 -17.80 -16.85
C LYS A 60 5.66 -16.72 -16.59
N GLY A 61 5.45 -15.85 -15.62
CA GLY A 61 6.31 -14.71 -15.32
C GLY A 61 5.63 -13.36 -15.53
N ILE A 62 6.42 -12.31 -15.61
CA ILE A 62 5.94 -10.94 -15.73
C ILE A 62 5.77 -10.57 -17.20
N VAL A 63 4.55 -10.14 -17.57
CA VAL A 63 4.24 -9.53 -18.86
C VAL A 63 4.22 -8.02 -18.69
N LYS A 64 4.97 -7.31 -19.53
CA LYS A 64 4.93 -5.83 -19.57
C LYS A 64 3.74 -5.35 -20.38
N GLY A 65 3.09 -4.30 -19.89
CA GLY A 65 2.04 -3.58 -20.58
C GLY A 65 2.15 -2.09 -20.36
N VAL A 66 1.34 -1.33 -21.05
CA VAL A 66 1.24 0.12 -20.91
C VAL A 66 -0.23 0.54 -20.82
N PHE A 67 -0.56 1.42 -19.89
CA PHE A 67 -1.88 2.02 -19.85
C PHE A 67 -2.11 2.94 -21.04
N GLY A 68 -3.14 2.65 -21.82
CA GLY A 68 -3.57 3.42 -22.97
C GLY A 68 -4.57 4.51 -22.59
N TRP A 69 -4.49 5.60 -23.31
CA TRP A 69 -5.40 6.74 -23.24
C TRP A 69 -5.46 7.43 -24.61
N PRO A 70 -6.62 7.98 -25.06
CA PRO A 70 -6.69 8.68 -26.34
C PRO A 70 -5.68 9.83 -26.41
N ALA A 71 -4.98 9.93 -27.55
CA ALA A 71 -4.02 11.01 -27.78
C ALA A 71 -4.71 12.37 -27.76
N ILE A 72 -4.01 13.41 -27.31
CA ILE A 72 -4.55 14.76 -27.17
C ILE A 72 -5.21 15.26 -28.47
N HIS A 73 -4.64 14.93 -29.64
CA HIS A 73 -5.15 15.32 -30.95
C HIS A 73 -6.47 14.64 -31.36
N THR A 74 -6.82 13.54 -30.67
CA THR A 74 -8.08 12.81 -30.92
C THR A 74 -9.16 13.12 -29.88
N ARG A 75 -8.82 13.88 -28.86
CA ARG A 75 -9.76 14.31 -27.81
C ARG A 75 -10.47 15.59 -28.24
N LEU A 76 -11.79 15.61 -28.09
CA LEU A 76 -12.58 16.79 -28.42
C LEU A 76 -12.55 17.74 -27.21
N ALA A 77 -12.00 18.94 -27.37
CA ALA A 77 -11.86 19.94 -26.32
C ALA A 77 -13.18 20.30 -25.60
N THR A 78 -14.31 20.18 -26.30
CA THR A 78 -15.65 20.45 -25.74
C THR A 78 -16.26 19.28 -24.95
N LYS A 79 -15.65 18.10 -24.98
CA LYS A 79 -16.13 16.86 -24.32
C LYS A 79 -14.97 16.04 -23.71
N GLU A 80 -13.94 16.71 -23.24
CA GLU A 80 -12.82 16.02 -22.62
C GLU A 80 -13.26 15.43 -21.29
N GLU A 81 -13.34 14.10 -21.23
CA GLU A 81 -13.55 13.38 -19.98
C GLU A 81 -12.22 13.02 -19.36
N PRO A 82 -12.08 13.08 -18.03
CA PRO A 82 -10.89 12.59 -17.36
C PRO A 82 -10.77 11.06 -17.50
N PRO A 83 -9.57 10.49 -17.28
CA PRO A 83 -9.42 9.06 -17.18
C PRO A 83 -10.38 8.46 -16.13
N LYS A 84 -11.09 7.40 -16.50
CA LYS A 84 -12.00 6.62 -15.67
C LYS A 84 -11.69 5.15 -15.88
N LEU A 85 -12.11 4.30 -14.94
CA LEU A 85 -11.94 2.84 -15.07
C LEU A 85 -12.49 2.28 -16.38
N ASP A 86 -13.60 2.82 -16.84
CA ASP A 86 -14.30 2.32 -18.04
C ASP A 86 -13.64 2.77 -19.35
N ASN A 87 -12.74 3.73 -19.31
CA ASN A 87 -12.15 4.29 -20.53
C ASN A 87 -10.61 4.20 -20.60
N ILE A 88 -9.95 3.64 -19.57
CA ILE A 88 -8.55 3.25 -19.61
C ILE A 88 -8.42 1.76 -19.96
N PHE A 89 -7.31 1.38 -20.55
CA PHE A 89 -7.01 0.00 -20.90
C PHE A 89 -5.51 -0.25 -20.84
N ILE A 90 -5.09 -1.52 -20.81
CA ILE A 90 -3.68 -1.89 -20.95
C ILE A 90 -3.48 -2.55 -22.31
N ASP A 91 -2.41 -2.12 -22.98
CA ASP A 91 -1.88 -2.73 -24.19
C ASP A 91 -0.60 -3.51 -23.85
N VAL A 92 -0.56 -4.77 -24.26
CA VAL A 92 0.60 -5.68 -24.12
C VAL A 92 1.25 -6.01 -25.47
N GLY A 93 0.92 -5.26 -26.54
CA GLY A 93 1.46 -5.44 -27.88
C GLY A 93 0.86 -6.61 -28.65
N CYS A 94 -0.26 -7.18 -28.21
CA CYS A 94 -0.95 -8.28 -28.85
C CYS A 94 -2.06 -7.80 -29.80
N LYS A 95 -2.29 -8.53 -30.89
CA LYS A 95 -3.29 -8.17 -31.90
C LYS A 95 -4.69 -8.74 -31.59
N ASN A 96 -4.79 -9.73 -30.73
CA ASN A 96 -6.04 -10.39 -30.40
C ASN A 96 -5.95 -11.05 -29.00
N LYS A 97 -7.11 -11.45 -28.50
CA LYS A 97 -7.27 -12.09 -27.19
C LYS A 97 -6.43 -13.37 -27.04
N LYS A 98 -6.40 -14.22 -28.08
CA LYS A 98 -5.66 -15.50 -28.02
C LYS A 98 -4.15 -15.27 -27.81
N ASP A 99 -3.60 -14.22 -28.39
CA ASP A 99 -2.18 -13.90 -28.23
C ASP A 99 -1.88 -13.37 -26.81
N VAL A 100 -2.80 -12.61 -26.21
CA VAL A 100 -2.71 -12.20 -24.80
C VAL A 100 -2.73 -13.42 -23.87
N GLU A 101 -3.66 -14.34 -24.12
CA GLU A 101 -3.79 -15.59 -23.33
C GLU A 101 -2.55 -16.49 -23.46
N LYS A 102 -1.91 -16.55 -24.62
CA LYS A 102 -0.64 -17.26 -24.82
C LYS A 102 0.50 -16.74 -23.94
N LEU A 103 0.50 -15.44 -23.61
CA LEU A 103 1.45 -14.84 -22.66
C LEU A 103 1.18 -15.29 -21.21
N GLY A 104 0.06 -15.97 -20.94
CA GLY A 104 -0.37 -16.37 -19.61
C GLY A 104 -1.26 -15.34 -18.91
N VAL A 105 -1.64 -14.26 -19.59
CA VAL A 105 -2.54 -13.25 -19.03
C VAL A 105 -3.98 -13.75 -19.08
N HIS A 106 -4.65 -13.69 -17.94
CA HIS A 106 -6.05 -14.06 -17.78
C HIS A 106 -6.76 -13.11 -16.81
N VAL A 107 -8.08 -13.16 -16.77
CA VAL A 107 -8.88 -12.42 -15.78
C VAL A 107 -8.46 -12.83 -14.37
N GLY A 108 -8.19 -11.84 -13.51
CA GLY A 108 -7.68 -12.04 -12.16
C GLY A 108 -6.17 -11.94 -12.01
N CYS A 109 -5.39 -11.84 -13.09
CA CYS A 109 -3.96 -11.53 -12.96
C CYS A 109 -3.77 -10.18 -12.26
N VAL A 110 -2.88 -10.14 -11.27
CA VAL A 110 -2.49 -8.92 -10.55
C VAL A 110 -1.62 -8.04 -11.42
N ILE A 111 -1.80 -6.74 -11.32
CA ILE A 111 -1.05 -5.75 -12.09
C ILE A 111 -0.46 -4.72 -11.12
N THR A 112 0.84 -4.47 -11.22
CA THR A 112 1.55 -3.46 -10.42
C THR A 112 2.37 -2.54 -11.30
N TYR A 113 2.71 -1.36 -10.78
CA TYR A 113 3.74 -0.52 -11.41
C TYR A 113 5.14 -1.14 -11.22
N PRO A 114 6.07 -0.96 -12.16
CA PRO A 114 7.42 -1.53 -12.05
C PRO A 114 8.38 -0.69 -11.22
N ASP A 115 7.89 0.31 -10.48
CA ASP A 115 8.71 1.34 -9.83
C ASP A 115 9.68 0.73 -8.80
N PRO A 116 10.97 0.61 -9.13
CA PRO A 116 11.99 0.08 -8.23
C PRO A 116 12.36 1.10 -7.14
N PHE A 117 13.13 0.65 -6.17
CA PHE A 117 13.69 1.52 -5.15
C PHE A 117 14.72 2.48 -5.74
N HIS A 118 14.54 3.77 -5.45
CA HIS A 118 15.45 4.85 -5.82
C HIS A 118 15.78 5.72 -4.61
N ILE A 119 16.98 6.29 -4.62
CA ILE A 119 17.38 7.33 -3.68
C ILE A 119 17.41 8.66 -4.44
N LEU A 120 16.59 9.61 -4.01
CA LEU A 120 16.60 10.97 -4.52
C LEU A 120 17.45 11.86 -3.64
N ASN A 121 18.38 12.56 -4.25
CA ASN A 121 19.21 13.59 -3.57
C ASN A 121 19.76 13.14 -2.21
N LYS A 122 20.42 11.99 -2.15
CA LYS A 122 21.10 11.38 -1.00
C LYS A 122 20.18 10.69 0.02
N ASP A 123 19.12 11.34 0.48
CA ASP A 123 18.41 10.94 1.71
C ASP A 123 16.92 10.59 1.53
N ASN A 124 16.35 10.86 0.35
CA ASN A 124 14.94 10.61 0.09
C ASN A 124 14.75 9.29 -0.68
N PHE A 125 13.96 8.40 -0.14
CA PHE A 125 13.65 7.12 -0.75
C PHE A 125 12.36 7.21 -1.55
N VAL A 126 12.38 6.64 -2.75
CA VAL A 126 11.21 6.49 -3.60
C VAL A 126 11.09 5.03 -4.02
N CYS A 127 9.94 4.46 -3.80
CA CYS A 127 9.63 3.09 -4.21
C CYS A 127 8.12 2.89 -4.22
N ARG A 128 7.67 1.94 -5.05
CA ARG A 128 6.33 1.38 -4.90
C ARG A 128 6.20 0.70 -3.54
N ALA A 129 5.01 0.76 -2.96
CA ALA A 129 4.65 0.04 -1.75
C ALA A 129 5.47 0.41 -0.50
N LEU A 130 5.99 1.64 -0.41
CA LEU A 130 6.44 2.19 0.88
C LEU A 130 5.27 2.27 1.86
N ASP A 131 4.07 2.44 1.35
CA ASP A 131 2.79 2.13 1.94
C ASP A 131 2.52 0.62 1.80
N ASN A 132 2.60 -0.23 2.87
CA ASN A 132 3.16 0.16 4.17
C ASN A 132 4.35 -0.74 4.55
N ARG A 133 5.25 -0.98 3.60
CA ARG A 133 6.48 -1.76 3.86
C ARG A 133 7.40 -1.07 4.86
N ILE A 134 7.30 0.27 4.97
CA ILE A 134 8.08 0.99 5.98
C ILE A 134 7.55 0.67 7.39
N GLY A 135 6.24 0.60 7.59
CA GLY A 135 5.66 0.15 8.84
C GLY A 135 6.06 -1.28 9.18
N GLY A 136 6.00 -2.19 8.18
CA GLY A 136 6.48 -3.57 8.35
C GLY A 136 7.96 -3.64 8.76
N PHE A 137 8.82 -2.79 8.17
CA PHE A 137 10.22 -2.66 8.58
C PHE A 137 10.34 -2.15 10.02
N MET A 138 9.61 -1.11 10.38
CA MET A 138 9.68 -0.49 11.71
C MET A 138 9.32 -1.47 12.82
N ILE A 139 8.25 -2.24 12.66
CA ILE A 139 7.84 -3.22 13.68
C ILE A 139 8.85 -4.39 13.81
N ALA A 140 9.44 -4.82 12.69
CA ALA A 140 10.49 -5.83 12.69
C ALA A 140 11.76 -5.33 13.38
N GLU A 141 12.13 -4.07 13.15
CA GLU A 141 13.27 -3.41 13.76
C GLU A 141 13.10 -3.24 15.26
N VAL A 142 11.90 -2.92 15.75
CA VAL A 142 11.57 -2.90 17.19
C VAL A 142 11.84 -4.27 17.81
N ALA A 143 11.39 -5.35 17.19
CA ALA A 143 11.63 -6.72 17.68
C ALA A 143 13.13 -7.08 17.70
N ARG A 144 13.86 -6.68 16.63
CA ARG A 144 15.31 -6.88 16.54
C ARG A 144 16.04 -6.18 17.68
N LEU A 145 15.74 -4.89 17.89
CA LEU A 145 16.36 -4.07 18.95
C LEU A 145 16.08 -4.60 20.35
N ILE A 146 14.86 -5.06 20.62
CA ILE A 146 14.49 -5.68 21.91
C ILE A 146 15.35 -6.92 22.14
N LYS A 147 15.48 -7.78 21.14
CA LYS A 147 16.25 -9.02 21.22
C LYS A 147 17.74 -8.75 21.41
N GLU A 148 18.34 -7.89 20.62
CA GLU A 148 19.76 -7.55 20.67
C GLU A 148 20.16 -6.88 22.00
N ASN A 149 19.32 -5.96 22.48
CA ASN A 149 19.55 -5.30 23.77
C ASN A 149 19.11 -6.15 24.97
N LYS A 150 18.67 -7.40 24.75
CA LYS A 150 18.22 -8.33 25.81
C LYS A 150 17.19 -7.71 26.74
N LYS A 151 16.30 -6.85 26.20
CA LYS A 151 15.25 -6.19 27.00
C LYS A 151 14.20 -7.21 27.44
N LYS A 152 13.92 -7.25 28.73
CA LYS A 152 12.79 -8.01 29.29
C LYS A 152 11.54 -7.15 29.24
N LEU A 153 10.49 -7.64 28.61
CA LEU A 153 9.21 -6.94 28.51
C LEU A 153 8.26 -7.43 29.62
N PRO A 154 7.53 -6.51 30.28
CA PRO A 154 6.49 -6.87 31.26
C PRO A 154 5.14 -7.15 30.56
N PHE A 155 5.17 -7.64 29.32
CA PHE A 155 4.01 -8.00 28.50
C PHE A 155 4.42 -8.91 27.35
N GLY A 156 3.45 -9.58 26.74
CA GLY A 156 3.63 -10.30 25.50
C GLY A 156 3.57 -9.32 24.32
N LEU A 157 4.63 -9.24 23.52
CA LEU A 157 4.68 -8.39 22.34
C LEU A 157 4.41 -9.21 21.07
N TYR A 158 3.37 -8.83 20.36
CA TYR A 158 2.98 -9.41 19.09
C TYR A 158 3.32 -8.42 17.95
N VAL A 159 4.24 -8.82 17.11
CA VAL A 159 4.68 -8.08 15.92
C VAL A 159 3.91 -8.63 14.74
N THR A 160 3.00 -7.86 14.20
CA THR A 160 2.04 -8.32 13.19
C THR A 160 2.19 -7.56 11.89
N ASN A 161 2.35 -8.30 10.80
CA ASN A 161 2.33 -7.75 9.45
C ASN A 161 1.08 -8.26 8.75
N SER A 162 0.05 -7.42 8.70
CA SER A 162 -1.29 -7.80 8.23
C SER A 162 -1.40 -7.79 6.71
N VAL A 163 -2.40 -8.48 6.19
CA VAL A 163 -2.77 -8.47 4.76
C VAL A 163 -4.12 -7.82 4.60
N GLN A 164 -4.43 -7.35 3.38
CA GLN A 164 -5.73 -6.80 3.03
C GLN A 164 -6.12 -5.55 3.85
N GLU A 165 -5.14 -4.73 4.18
CA GLU A 165 -5.38 -3.41 4.75
C GLU A 165 -6.08 -2.54 3.72
N GLU A 166 -5.53 -2.46 2.51
CA GLU A 166 -5.95 -1.66 1.37
C GLU A 166 -7.39 -1.92 0.88
N VAL A 167 -7.95 -3.04 1.30
CA VAL A 167 -9.32 -3.46 0.94
C VAL A 167 -10.25 -3.60 2.14
N GLY A 168 -9.92 -2.92 3.24
CA GLY A 168 -10.79 -2.76 4.40
C GLY A 168 -10.29 -3.40 5.69
N LEU A 169 -8.98 -3.30 6.00
CA LEU A 169 -8.37 -3.65 7.30
C LEU A 169 -8.56 -5.12 7.73
N ARG A 170 -8.84 -6.01 6.80
CA ARG A 170 -9.33 -7.38 7.10
C ARG A 170 -8.34 -8.22 7.88
N GLY A 171 -7.05 -8.10 7.55
CA GLY A 171 -6.00 -8.83 8.25
C GLY A 171 -5.84 -8.37 9.70
N ALA A 172 -5.87 -7.07 9.95
CA ALA A 172 -5.80 -6.49 11.29
C ALA A 172 -7.02 -6.89 12.14
N GLU A 173 -8.22 -6.91 11.53
CA GLU A 173 -9.43 -7.39 12.19
C GLU A 173 -9.29 -8.85 12.66
N MET A 174 -8.88 -9.75 11.78
CA MET A 174 -8.67 -11.16 12.11
C MET A 174 -7.60 -11.39 13.18
N ILE A 175 -6.49 -10.64 13.11
CA ILE A 175 -5.42 -10.65 14.10
C ILE A 175 -5.96 -10.23 15.46
N THR A 176 -6.71 -9.13 15.50
CA THR A 176 -7.29 -8.59 16.74
C THR A 176 -8.27 -9.57 17.37
N GLN A 177 -9.14 -10.20 16.59
CA GLN A 177 -10.07 -11.21 17.09
C GLN A 177 -9.36 -12.47 17.61
N THR A 178 -8.23 -12.84 17.02
CA THR A 178 -7.46 -14.03 17.40
C THR A 178 -6.60 -13.77 18.65
N ILE A 179 -5.85 -12.69 18.68
CA ILE A 179 -4.89 -12.35 19.75
C ILE A 179 -5.60 -11.73 20.96
N LYS A 180 -6.64 -10.94 20.71
CA LYS A 180 -7.37 -10.13 21.72
C LYS A 180 -6.40 -9.25 22.54
N PRO A 181 -5.70 -8.31 21.90
CA PRO A 181 -4.69 -7.50 22.56
C PRO A 181 -5.32 -6.52 23.55
N ASN A 182 -4.57 -6.18 24.60
CA ASN A 182 -4.92 -5.10 25.53
C ASN A 182 -4.59 -3.73 24.95
N VAL A 183 -3.55 -3.67 24.12
CA VAL A 183 -3.06 -2.47 23.45
C VAL A 183 -2.64 -2.82 22.01
N ALA A 184 -2.95 -1.94 21.08
CA ALA A 184 -2.42 -1.98 19.72
C ALA A 184 -1.80 -0.63 19.35
N ILE A 185 -0.61 -0.67 18.75
CA ILE A 185 0.06 0.47 18.13
C ILE A 185 0.18 0.13 16.65
N VAL A 186 -0.51 0.92 15.83
CA VAL A 186 -0.55 0.72 14.38
C VAL A 186 0.37 1.74 13.73
N THR A 187 1.23 1.29 12.83
CA THR A 187 2.13 2.13 12.04
C THR A 187 1.63 2.20 10.61
N ASP A 188 1.62 3.39 10.07
CA ASP A 188 1.27 3.62 8.69
C ASP A 188 2.00 4.85 8.13
N VAL A 189 1.92 5.08 6.82
CA VAL A 189 2.45 6.28 6.19
C VAL A 189 1.41 7.40 6.19
N THR A 190 1.85 8.63 5.95
CA THR A 190 0.96 9.78 5.78
C THR A 190 1.54 10.75 4.74
N HIS A 191 0.75 11.74 4.38
CA HIS A 191 1.11 12.72 3.36
C HIS A 191 1.93 13.87 3.93
N ASP A 192 2.93 14.34 3.17
CA ASP A 192 3.53 15.64 3.41
C ASP A 192 2.52 16.73 3.02
N THR A 193 2.09 17.51 4.01
CA THR A 193 1.06 18.54 3.83
C THR A 193 1.63 19.89 3.39
N THR A 194 2.94 19.98 3.16
CA THR A 194 3.59 21.16 2.57
C THR A 194 3.56 21.16 1.05
N THR A 195 3.12 20.04 0.44
CA THR A 195 2.98 19.92 -1.01
C THR A 195 1.84 20.78 -1.56
N PRO A 196 1.91 21.23 -2.83
CA PRO A 196 0.88 22.04 -3.45
C PRO A 196 -0.51 21.40 -3.37
N MET A 197 -1.56 22.21 -3.25
CA MET A 197 -2.97 21.82 -3.24
C MET A 197 -3.47 21.10 -1.97
N ILE A 198 -2.63 20.86 -0.97
CA ILE A 198 -3.08 20.29 0.30
C ILE A 198 -3.53 21.40 1.26
N ASN A 199 -4.71 21.21 1.84
CA ASN A 199 -5.27 22.15 2.80
C ASN A 199 -4.89 21.75 4.23
N GLN A 200 -3.88 22.40 4.79
CA GLN A 200 -3.37 22.13 6.15
C GLN A 200 -4.40 22.37 7.26
N LYS A 201 -5.41 23.22 7.06
CA LYS A 201 -6.48 23.38 8.04
C LYS A 201 -7.34 22.13 8.19
N LYS A 202 -7.40 21.29 7.15
CA LYS A 202 -8.14 20.01 7.16
C LYS A 202 -7.25 18.83 7.54
N GLN A 203 -6.01 18.82 7.07
CA GLN A 203 -5.10 17.68 7.17
C GLN A 203 -4.10 17.76 8.33
N GLY A 204 -3.98 18.94 8.95
CA GLY A 204 -2.90 19.19 9.90
C GLY A 204 -1.58 19.53 9.20
N TYR A 205 -0.56 19.80 10.01
CA TYR A 205 0.80 20.02 9.51
C TYR A 205 1.63 18.75 9.65
N CYS A 206 2.18 18.31 8.53
CA CYS A 206 3.14 17.23 8.43
C CYS A 206 4.15 17.55 7.35
N GLU A 207 5.44 17.49 7.67
CA GLU A 207 6.52 17.78 6.74
C GLU A 207 7.54 16.65 6.74
N LEU A 208 8.04 16.30 5.57
CA LEU A 208 9.07 15.29 5.41
C LEU A 208 10.30 15.61 6.26
N ASN A 209 10.88 14.60 6.90
CA ASN A 209 12.05 14.72 7.79
C ASN A 209 11.83 15.51 9.10
N LYS A 210 10.60 15.77 9.50
CA LYS A 210 10.29 16.44 10.78
C LYS A 210 9.88 15.48 11.90
N GLY A 211 10.12 14.20 11.71
CA GLY A 211 9.84 13.14 12.68
C GLY A 211 8.52 12.42 12.45
N PRO A 212 8.20 11.43 13.30
CA PRO A 212 6.99 10.66 13.18
C PRO A 212 5.75 11.49 13.49
N VAL A 213 4.64 11.13 12.86
CA VAL A 213 3.33 11.75 13.08
C VAL A 213 2.54 10.92 14.08
N VAL A 214 2.00 11.56 15.11
CA VAL A 214 1.07 10.92 16.05
C VAL A 214 -0.34 11.45 15.78
N THR A 215 -1.23 10.55 15.40
CA THR A 215 -2.59 10.89 14.97
C THR A 215 -3.50 11.25 16.15
N TYR A 216 -4.26 12.33 15.99
CA TYR A 216 -5.38 12.70 16.85
C TYR A 216 -6.69 12.37 16.14
N ALA A 217 -7.35 11.30 16.56
CA ALA A 217 -8.61 10.84 16.00
C ALA A 217 -9.51 10.22 17.07
N PRO A 218 -10.83 10.14 16.85
CA PRO A 218 -11.76 9.55 17.82
C PRO A 218 -11.43 8.09 18.18
N ALA A 219 -10.84 7.32 17.26
CA ALA A 219 -10.46 5.94 17.48
C ALA A 219 -9.14 5.79 18.27
N VAL A 220 -8.36 6.87 18.42
CA VAL A 220 -7.05 6.82 19.08
C VAL A 220 -7.22 6.99 20.59
N GLN A 221 -6.69 6.04 21.36
CA GLN A 221 -6.74 6.06 22.81
C GLN A 221 -5.82 7.15 23.37
N GLN A 222 -6.41 8.15 24.02
CA GLN A 222 -5.72 9.40 24.41
C GLN A 222 -4.53 9.18 25.36
N LYS A 223 -4.69 8.36 26.39
CA LYS A 223 -3.61 8.12 27.37
C LYS A 223 -2.40 7.44 26.72
N LEU A 224 -2.64 6.48 25.82
CA LEU A 224 -1.56 5.82 25.10
C LEU A 224 -0.86 6.80 24.14
N ARG A 225 -1.63 7.60 23.42
CA ARG A 225 -1.09 8.66 22.54
C ARG A 225 -0.19 9.62 23.33
N ASP A 226 -0.67 10.11 24.48
CA ASP A 226 0.08 11.06 25.31
C ASP A 226 1.35 10.41 25.89
N LEU A 227 1.30 9.12 26.23
CA LEU A 227 2.46 8.35 26.64
C LEU A 227 3.51 8.26 25.52
N ILE A 228 3.08 7.97 24.30
CA ILE A 228 3.97 7.92 23.12
C ILE A 228 4.64 9.29 22.91
N ILE A 229 3.87 10.38 22.91
CA ILE A 229 4.39 11.74 22.71
C ILE A 229 5.41 12.11 23.82
N ASN A 230 5.13 11.78 25.07
CA ASN A 230 6.01 12.11 26.19
C ASN A 230 7.27 11.23 26.26
N THR A 231 7.33 10.14 25.49
CA THR A 231 8.46 9.20 25.48
C THR A 231 9.40 9.46 24.28
N ALA A 232 8.89 10.07 23.22
CA ALA A 232 9.65 10.43 22.01
C ALA A 232 10.48 11.69 22.21
#